data_d6286754903796c8e368706a93ba683b
#
_entry.id   d6286754903796c8e368706a93ba683b
#
_cell.length_a   1.000
_cell.length_b   1.000
_cell.length_c   1.000
_cell.angle_alpha   90.00
_cell.angle_beta   90.00
_cell.angle_gamma   90.00
#
_symmetry.space_group_name_H-M   'P 1'
#
loop_
_entity.id
_entity.type
_entity.pdbx_description
1 polymer ?
#
loop_
_entity_poly.entity_id
_entity_poly.type
_entity_poly.pdbx_seq_one_letter_code
_entity_poly.pdbx_strand_id
1 'polypeptide(L)'
;MGALADLVKVLFEPTAVFTRVGEEPRFLAPFSGLAVVQVAIALAMMPYTRPVMEAAMAQAAQARGLAGPPPNAGMFLYIAIVAQPVILLLLLLLSTAVVWVMTSLFGGEGKFGTLLSVVTYSTITFIIQLAVTLLVLAVRGAENIQSPADLQPALGLDLLAPETKGFVGGVLKGVNPFAIAGYWLTGVGVSVTHRLPRGTGYAIAAASFVVMLLVGVSLAMLRPGAR
;
A
#
# COMPACT_ATOMS: atom_id res chain seq x y z
N MET A 1 -14.87 -18.56 -13.01
CA MET A 1 -13.57 -18.64 -12.32
C MET A 1 -13.67 -17.81 -11.02
N GLY A 2 -13.01 -18.23 -9.92
CA GLY A 2 -13.19 -17.55 -8.64
C GLY A 2 -12.46 -16.20 -8.61
N ALA A 3 -13.06 -15.19 -7.96
CA ALA A 3 -12.49 -13.84 -7.82
C ALA A 3 -11.06 -13.84 -7.21
N LEU A 4 -10.73 -14.81 -6.37
CA LEU A 4 -9.38 -14.98 -5.82
C LEU A 4 -8.34 -15.40 -6.87
N ALA A 5 -8.72 -16.25 -7.84
CA ALA A 5 -7.83 -16.62 -8.93
C ALA A 5 -7.56 -15.43 -9.85
N ASP A 6 -8.54 -14.54 -10.02
CA ASP A 6 -8.41 -13.33 -10.80
C ASP A 6 -7.43 -12.31 -10.17
N LEU A 7 -7.21 -12.34 -8.84
CA LEU A 7 -6.16 -11.54 -8.18
C LEU A 7 -4.75 -11.84 -8.72
N VAL A 8 -4.47 -13.12 -9.00
CA VAL A 8 -3.16 -13.50 -9.57
C VAL A 8 -3.16 -13.26 -11.08
N LYS A 9 -4.25 -13.60 -11.75
CA LYS A 9 -4.38 -13.45 -13.22
C LYS A 9 -4.28 -11.99 -13.68
N VAL A 10 -4.69 -11.02 -12.85
CA VAL A 10 -4.61 -9.60 -13.23
C VAL A 10 -3.18 -9.15 -13.55
N LEU A 11 -2.17 -9.83 -13.00
CA LEU A 11 -0.76 -9.53 -13.28
C LEU A 11 -0.33 -9.94 -14.71
N PHE A 12 -0.98 -10.95 -15.29
CA PHE A 12 -0.62 -11.53 -16.58
C PHE A 12 -1.64 -11.20 -17.68
N GLU A 13 -2.91 -11.14 -17.31
CA GLU A 13 -4.03 -10.94 -18.23
C GLU A 13 -4.97 -9.81 -17.73
N PRO A 14 -4.45 -8.58 -17.49
CA PRO A 14 -5.24 -7.52 -16.86
C PRO A 14 -6.50 -7.16 -17.64
N THR A 15 -6.42 -7.09 -18.97
CA THR A 15 -7.57 -6.77 -19.82
C THR A 15 -8.70 -7.79 -19.65
N ALA A 16 -8.39 -9.09 -19.66
CA ALA A 16 -9.39 -10.14 -19.51
C ALA A 16 -10.05 -10.12 -18.12
N VAL A 17 -9.26 -9.87 -17.07
CA VAL A 17 -9.79 -9.75 -15.70
C VAL A 17 -10.69 -8.52 -15.59
N PHE A 18 -10.23 -7.35 -16.05
CA PHE A 18 -11.01 -6.12 -15.94
C PHE A 18 -12.25 -6.09 -16.85
N THR A 19 -12.29 -6.84 -17.94
CA THR A 19 -13.54 -7.05 -18.70
C THR A 19 -14.60 -7.72 -17.82
N ARG A 20 -14.25 -8.80 -17.11
CA ARG A 20 -15.15 -9.46 -16.15
C ARG A 20 -15.57 -8.55 -15.00
N VAL A 21 -14.63 -7.77 -14.47
CA VAL A 21 -14.90 -6.78 -13.41
C VAL A 21 -15.88 -5.70 -13.89
N GLY A 22 -15.80 -5.30 -15.16
CA GLY A 22 -16.73 -4.35 -15.76
C GLY A 22 -18.16 -4.89 -15.88
N GLU A 23 -18.30 -6.19 -16.14
CA GLU A 23 -19.60 -6.88 -16.24
C GLU A 23 -20.18 -7.15 -14.84
N GLU A 24 -19.35 -7.61 -13.90
CA GLU A 24 -19.76 -7.97 -12.54
C GLU A 24 -18.74 -7.46 -11.51
N PRO A 25 -18.91 -6.22 -11.00
CA PRO A 25 -18.02 -5.65 -10.02
C PRO A 25 -18.06 -6.43 -8.70
N ARG A 26 -16.94 -7.05 -8.32
CA ARG A 26 -16.78 -7.84 -7.09
C ARG A 26 -15.54 -7.39 -6.35
N PHE A 27 -15.69 -6.66 -5.25
CA PHE A 27 -14.55 -6.22 -4.45
C PHE A 27 -14.35 -7.04 -3.16
N LEU A 28 -15.42 -7.57 -2.55
CA LEU A 28 -15.33 -8.22 -1.24
C LEU A 28 -14.42 -9.45 -1.23
N ALA A 29 -14.57 -10.36 -2.20
CA ALA A 29 -13.76 -11.55 -2.25
C ALA A 29 -12.26 -11.26 -2.50
N PRO A 30 -11.87 -10.43 -3.50
CA PRO A 30 -10.47 -10.03 -3.66
C PRO A 30 -9.95 -9.24 -2.45
N PHE A 31 -10.74 -8.33 -1.86
CA PHE A 31 -10.38 -7.61 -0.64
C PHE A 31 -10.06 -8.57 0.52
N SER A 32 -10.95 -9.55 0.78
CA SER A 32 -10.74 -10.53 1.85
C SER A 32 -9.47 -11.35 1.62
N GLY A 33 -9.18 -11.74 0.37
CA GLY A 33 -7.94 -12.42 0.02
C GLY A 33 -6.71 -11.58 0.30
N LEU A 34 -6.71 -10.31 -0.14
CA LEU A 34 -5.61 -9.38 0.12
C LEU A 34 -5.41 -9.13 1.61
N ALA A 35 -6.51 -8.94 2.36
CA ALA A 35 -6.47 -8.70 3.80
C ALA A 35 -5.88 -9.89 4.57
N VAL A 36 -6.28 -11.12 4.23
CA VAL A 36 -5.74 -12.34 4.84
C VAL A 36 -4.24 -12.47 4.57
N VAL A 37 -3.81 -12.27 3.32
CA VAL A 37 -2.39 -12.36 2.95
C VAL A 37 -1.59 -11.25 3.63
N GLN A 38 -2.12 -10.02 3.68
CA GLN A 38 -1.48 -8.90 4.37
C GLN A 38 -1.27 -9.20 5.86
N VAL A 39 -2.29 -9.71 6.55
CA VAL A 39 -2.18 -10.08 7.97
C VAL A 39 -1.16 -11.22 8.16
N ALA A 40 -1.16 -12.22 7.28
CA ALA A 40 -0.18 -13.30 7.33
C ALA A 40 1.26 -12.78 7.17
N ILE A 41 1.50 -11.88 6.21
CA ILE A 41 2.81 -11.24 6.03
C ILE A 41 3.17 -10.42 7.28
N ALA A 42 2.24 -9.65 7.84
CA ALA A 42 2.49 -8.84 9.04
C ALA A 42 2.86 -9.71 10.25
N LEU A 43 2.19 -10.86 10.42
CA LEU A 43 2.57 -11.83 11.45
C LEU A 43 3.96 -12.43 11.20
N ALA A 44 4.29 -12.75 9.95
CA ALA A 44 5.62 -13.24 9.58
C ALA A 44 6.71 -12.16 9.78
N MET A 45 6.36 -10.87 9.73
CA MET A 45 7.27 -9.77 10.02
C MET A 45 7.47 -9.51 11.52
N MET A 46 6.66 -10.09 12.41
CA MET A 46 6.72 -9.85 13.87
C MET A 46 8.10 -10.06 14.49
N PRO A 47 8.89 -11.10 14.14
CA PRO A 47 10.24 -11.28 14.69
C PRO A 47 11.17 -10.10 14.44
N TYR A 48 10.95 -9.36 13.36
CA TYR A 48 11.75 -8.19 12.97
C TYR A 48 11.17 -6.89 13.55
N THR A 49 9.84 -6.74 13.54
CA THR A 49 9.18 -5.48 13.92
C THR A 49 9.07 -5.31 15.43
N ARG A 50 8.82 -6.38 16.17
CA ARG A 50 8.56 -6.31 17.60
C ARG A 50 9.73 -5.75 18.41
N PRO A 51 10.98 -6.26 18.31
CA PRO A 51 12.10 -5.75 19.08
C PRO A 51 12.37 -4.26 18.85
N VAL A 52 12.31 -3.85 17.58
CA VAL A 52 12.55 -2.47 17.16
C VAL A 52 11.46 -1.52 17.70
N MET A 53 10.20 -1.94 17.62
CA MET A 53 9.08 -1.11 18.10
C MET A 53 9.06 -1.01 19.64
N GLU A 54 9.37 -2.10 20.35
CA GLU A 54 9.50 -2.08 21.80
C GLU A 54 10.64 -1.15 22.25
N ALA A 55 11.80 -1.22 21.57
CA ALA A 55 12.92 -0.32 21.84
C ALA A 55 12.57 1.16 21.55
N ALA A 56 11.89 1.44 20.44
CA ALA A 56 11.44 2.79 20.10
C ALA A 56 10.42 3.34 21.13
N MET A 57 9.50 2.49 21.58
CA MET A 57 8.55 2.87 22.65
C MET A 57 9.24 3.12 23.98
N ALA A 58 10.25 2.32 24.34
CA ALA A 58 11.03 2.52 25.55
C ALA A 58 11.80 3.85 25.52
N GLN A 59 12.45 4.18 24.40
CA GLN A 59 13.13 5.45 24.19
C GLN A 59 12.16 6.64 24.28
N ALA A 60 10.99 6.53 23.67
CA ALA A 60 9.97 7.56 23.73
C ALA A 60 9.41 7.76 25.15
N ALA A 61 9.29 6.70 25.96
CA ALA A 61 8.87 6.75 27.34
C ALA A 61 9.95 7.44 28.22
N GLN A 62 11.21 7.06 28.04
CA GLN A 62 12.35 7.69 28.73
C GLN A 62 12.43 9.19 28.44
N ALA A 63 12.26 9.60 27.20
CA ALA A 63 12.24 11.01 26.79
C ALA A 63 11.11 11.83 27.50
N ARG A 64 10.07 11.15 28.00
CA ARG A 64 8.95 11.71 28.75
C ARG A 64 9.13 11.57 30.27
N GLY A 65 10.29 11.08 30.75
CA GLY A 65 10.56 10.84 32.17
C GLY A 65 9.86 9.62 32.78
N LEU A 66 9.35 8.70 31.91
CA LEU A 66 8.71 7.46 32.36
C LEU A 66 9.74 6.34 32.49
N ALA A 67 9.61 5.51 33.52
CA ALA A 67 10.49 4.36 33.77
C ALA A 67 10.04 3.17 32.88
N GLY A 68 10.68 3.02 31.69
CA GLY A 68 10.50 1.87 30.82
C GLY A 68 9.34 1.97 29.82
N PRO A 69 9.18 0.97 28.95
CA PRO A 69 8.11 0.93 27.97
C PRO A 69 6.73 0.78 28.63
N PRO A 70 5.65 1.24 27.98
CA PRO A 70 4.29 1.03 28.50
C PRO A 70 4.04 -0.46 28.78
N PRO A 71 3.33 -0.81 29.90
CA PRO A 71 3.12 -2.20 30.33
C PRO A 71 2.51 -3.12 29.25
N ASN A 72 1.86 -2.56 28.23
CA ASN A 72 1.14 -3.26 27.18
C ASN A 72 1.73 -3.04 25.78
N ALA A 73 3.03 -2.73 25.65
CA ALA A 73 3.67 -2.47 24.36
C ALA A 73 3.43 -3.59 23.32
N GLY A 74 3.52 -4.86 23.75
CA GLY A 74 3.24 -6.01 22.89
C GLY A 74 1.78 -6.08 22.42
N MET A 75 0.82 -5.69 23.25
CA MET A 75 -0.60 -5.69 22.89
C MET A 75 -0.90 -4.66 21.79
N PHE A 76 -0.26 -3.50 21.80
CA PHE A 76 -0.42 -2.49 20.76
C PHE A 76 -0.01 -3.01 19.37
N LEU A 77 1.03 -3.86 19.30
CA LEU A 77 1.46 -4.46 18.03
C LEU A 77 0.41 -5.44 17.48
N TYR A 78 -0.18 -6.28 18.35
CA TYR A 78 -1.28 -7.16 17.92
C TYR A 78 -2.51 -6.38 17.47
N ILE A 79 -2.89 -5.33 18.20
CA ILE A 79 -4.00 -4.44 17.80
C ILE A 79 -3.69 -3.81 16.44
N ALA A 80 -2.46 -3.35 16.20
CA ALA A 80 -2.05 -2.77 14.92
C ALA A 80 -2.18 -3.77 13.77
N ILE A 81 -1.85 -5.06 13.98
CA ILE A 81 -1.99 -6.11 12.98
C ILE A 81 -3.48 -6.39 12.69
N VAL A 82 -4.31 -6.52 13.74
CA VAL A 82 -5.75 -6.75 13.59
C VAL A 82 -6.45 -5.56 12.91
N ALA A 83 -5.96 -4.35 13.11
CA ALA A 83 -6.49 -3.15 12.46
C ALA A 83 -6.11 -3.02 10.97
N GLN A 84 -5.12 -3.76 10.47
CA GLN A 84 -4.65 -3.64 9.08
C GLN A 84 -5.73 -3.82 8.01
N PRO A 85 -6.66 -4.79 8.09
CA PRO A 85 -7.75 -4.91 7.12
C PRO A 85 -8.63 -3.66 7.06
N VAL A 86 -8.88 -3.02 8.19
CA VAL A 86 -9.68 -1.78 8.26
C VAL A 86 -8.90 -0.63 7.60
N ILE A 87 -7.61 -0.51 7.90
CA ILE A 87 -6.74 0.49 7.29
C ILE A 87 -6.65 0.27 5.77
N LEU A 88 -6.50 -0.99 5.33
CA LEU A 88 -6.50 -1.34 3.91
C LEU A 88 -7.82 -0.91 3.24
N LEU A 89 -8.96 -1.19 3.86
CA LEU A 89 -10.27 -0.78 3.34
C LEU A 89 -10.37 0.74 3.19
N LEU A 90 -9.95 1.49 4.23
CA LEU A 90 -9.97 2.96 4.19
C LEU A 90 -9.06 3.51 3.07
N LEU A 91 -7.87 2.93 2.88
CA LEU A 91 -6.96 3.30 1.80
C LEU A 91 -7.53 2.96 0.42
N LEU A 92 -8.20 1.82 0.26
CA LEU A 92 -8.89 1.45 -0.97
C LEU A 92 -10.02 2.43 -1.29
N LEU A 93 -10.83 2.80 -0.29
CA LEU A 93 -11.91 3.77 -0.47
C LEU A 93 -11.36 5.15 -0.85
N LEU A 94 -10.31 5.61 -0.18
CA LEU A 94 -9.64 6.88 -0.48
C LEU A 94 -9.04 6.87 -1.90
N SER A 95 -8.28 5.83 -2.24
CA SER A 95 -7.72 5.69 -3.59
C SER A 95 -8.80 5.62 -4.67
N THR A 96 -9.89 4.90 -4.38
CA THR A 96 -11.04 4.82 -5.29
C THR A 96 -11.70 6.17 -5.47
N ALA A 97 -11.87 6.94 -4.39
CA ALA A 97 -12.44 8.29 -4.45
C ALA A 97 -11.58 9.21 -5.34
N VAL A 98 -10.25 9.15 -5.20
CA VAL A 98 -9.33 9.92 -6.05
C VAL A 98 -9.46 9.49 -7.52
N VAL A 99 -9.43 8.18 -7.80
CA VAL A 99 -9.60 7.66 -9.17
C VAL A 99 -10.96 8.05 -9.74
N TRP A 100 -12.02 8.01 -8.93
CA TRP A 100 -13.36 8.43 -9.33
C TRP A 100 -13.43 9.91 -9.71
N VAL A 101 -12.86 10.78 -8.89
CA VAL A 101 -12.77 12.21 -9.20
C VAL A 101 -11.98 12.45 -10.47
N MET A 102 -10.81 11.80 -10.61
CA MET A 102 -10.00 11.91 -11.83
C MET A 102 -10.76 11.39 -13.05
N THR A 103 -11.46 10.25 -12.95
CA THR A 103 -12.28 9.73 -14.04
C THR A 103 -13.33 10.76 -14.48
N SER A 104 -14.00 11.41 -13.54
CA SER A 104 -15.00 12.44 -13.83
C SER A 104 -14.38 13.69 -14.49
N LEU A 105 -13.19 14.12 -14.03
CA LEU A 105 -12.47 15.25 -14.62
C LEU A 105 -12.01 14.99 -16.06
N PHE A 106 -11.71 13.75 -16.40
CA PHE A 106 -11.32 13.34 -17.74
C PHE A 106 -12.51 12.94 -18.64
N GLY A 107 -13.74 13.28 -18.22
CA GLY A 107 -14.96 13.11 -19.00
C GLY A 107 -15.53 11.69 -18.97
N GLY A 108 -15.12 10.85 -18.03
CA GLY A 108 -15.70 9.51 -17.85
C GLY A 108 -16.84 9.50 -16.83
N GLU A 109 -17.87 8.68 -17.10
CA GLU A 109 -18.92 8.38 -16.13
C GLU A 109 -18.45 7.27 -15.17
N GLY A 110 -17.74 7.66 -14.09
CA GLY A 110 -17.17 6.73 -13.13
C GLY A 110 -18.24 6.07 -12.22
N LYS A 111 -18.41 4.77 -12.33
CA LYS A 111 -19.18 3.98 -11.36
C LYS A 111 -18.27 3.59 -10.18
N PHE A 112 -18.51 4.18 -9.01
CA PHE A 112 -17.66 4.01 -7.83
C PHE A 112 -17.41 2.54 -7.47
N GLY A 113 -18.45 1.69 -7.45
CA GLY A 113 -18.30 0.25 -7.15
C GLY A 113 -17.42 -0.52 -8.13
N THR A 114 -17.48 -0.17 -9.42
CA THR A 114 -16.61 -0.74 -10.46
C THR A 114 -15.17 -0.27 -10.25
N LEU A 115 -14.95 1.02 -9.99
CA LEU A 115 -13.63 1.57 -9.69
C LEU A 115 -13.04 0.99 -8.40
N LEU A 116 -13.87 0.77 -7.37
CA LEU A 116 -13.44 0.10 -6.14
C LEU A 116 -12.93 -1.31 -6.42
N SER A 117 -13.62 -2.05 -7.28
CA SER A 117 -13.14 -3.37 -7.73
C SER A 117 -11.82 -3.25 -8.50
N VAL A 118 -11.70 -2.32 -9.44
CA VAL A 118 -10.46 -2.08 -10.20
C VAL A 118 -9.29 -1.79 -9.27
N VAL A 119 -9.45 -0.84 -8.34
CA VAL A 119 -8.39 -0.47 -7.37
C VAL A 119 -8.05 -1.65 -6.46
N THR A 120 -9.04 -2.43 -6.02
CA THR A 120 -8.81 -3.61 -5.18
C THR A 120 -7.95 -4.65 -5.90
N TYR A 121 -8.27 -5.00 -7.15
CA TYR A 121 -7.44 -5.94 -7.93
C TYR A 121 -6.02 -5.39 -8.18
N SER A 122 -5.89 -4.10 -8.46
CA SER A 122 -4.59 -3.46 -8.68
C SER A 122 -3.70 -3.45 -7.42
N THR A 123 -4.30 -3.53 -6.22
CA THR A 123 -3.59 -3.56 -4.92
C THR A 123 -2.78 -4.84 -4.70
N ILE A 124 -2.93 -5.86 -5.54
CA ILE A 124 -2.07 -7.07 -5.49
C ILE A 124 -0.57 -6.71 -5.57
N THR A 125 -0.20 -5.67 -6.30
CA THR A 125 1.19 -5.21 -6.41
C THR A 125 1.74 -4.71 -5.08
N PHE A 126 0.90 -4.08 -4.24
CA PHE A 126 1.27 -3.69 -2.88
C PHE A 126 1.52 -4.92 -1.98
N ILE A 127 0.72 -5.98 -2.12
CA ILE A 127 0.95 -7.23 -1.39
C ILE A 127 2.28 -7.87 -1.82
N ILE A 128 2.61 -7.82 -3.10
CA ILE A 128 3.92 -8.28 -3.60
C ILE A 128 5.05 -7.43 -3.01
N GLN A 129 4.89 -6.11 -2.91
CA GLN A 129 5.85 -5.23 -2.25
C GLN A 129 6.07 -5.65 -0.78
N LEU A 130 5.01 -5.94 -0.03
CA LEU A 130 5.13 -6.40 1.36
C LEU A 130 5.87 -7.75 1.45
N ALA A 131 5.60 -8.68 0.53
CA ALA A 131 6.29 -9.96 0.48
C ALA A 131 7.80 -9.78 0.17
N VAL A 132 8.14 -8.88 -0.76
CA VAL A 132 9.54 -8.53 -1.06
C VAL A 132 10.19 -7.87 0.16
N THR A 133 9.49 -6.97 0.85
CA THR A 133 9.98 -6.36 2.10
C THR A 133 10.31 -7.43 3.14
N LEU A 134 9.39 -8.38 3.39
CA LEU A 134 9.62 -9.49 4.30
C LEU A 134 10.85 -10.31 3.90
N LEU A 135 11.01 -10.61 2.60
CA LEU A 135 12.17 -11.33 2.09
C LEU A 135 13.49 -10.57 2.36
N VAL A 136 13.50 -9.26 2.11
CA VAL A 136 14.68 -8.42 2.39
C VAL A 136 15.01 -8.41 3.88
N LEU A 137 14.03 -8.30 4.77
CA LEU A 137 14.25 -8.37 6.21
C LEU A 137 14.77 -9.74 6.64
N ALA A 138 14.25 -10.82 6.07
CA ALA A 138 14.71 -12.18 6.35
C ALA A 138 16.17 -12.41 5.91
N VAL A 139 16.55 -11.87 4.76
CA VAL A 139 17.96 -11.97 4.26
C VAL A 139 18.91 -11.10 5.10
N ARG A 140 18.46 -9.93 5.57
CA ARG A 140 19.28 -9.06 6.44
C ARG A 140 19.55 -9.67 7.82
N GLY A 141 18.62 -10.49 8.33
CA GLY A 141 18.68 -11.01 9.71
C GLY A 141 18.18 -10.00 10.74
N ALA A 142 17.56 -10.50 11.80
CA ALA A 142 16.95 -9.64 12.84
C ALA A 142 18.00 -8.80 13.60
N GLU A 143 19.22 -9.29 13.72
CA GLU A 143 20.34 -8.63 14.39
C GLU A 143 20.81 -7.34 13.69
N ASN A 144 20.55 -7.21 12.39
CA ASN A 144 20.90 -6.06 11.57
C ASN A 144 19.76 -5.03 11.46
N ILE A 145 18.65 -5.27 12.16
CA ILE A 145 17.47 -4.40 12.15
C ILE A 145 17.38 -3.72 13.51
N GLN A 146 17.90 -2.50 13.62
CA GLN A 146 18.06 -1.79 14.90
C GLN A 146 17.15 -0.57 15.04
N SER A 147 16.59 -0.07 13.95
CA SER A 147 15.77 1.13 13.92
C SER A 147 14.46 0.93 13.11
N PRO A 148 13.41 1.74 13.39
CA PRO A 148 12.20 1.74 12.58
C PRO A 148 12.44 2.02 11.08
N ALA A 149 13.54 2.70 10.73
CA ALA A 149 13.93 2.96 9.34
C ALA A 149 14.38 1.67 8.64
N ASP A 150 15.05 0.75 9.37
CA ASP A 150 15.54 -0.53 8.82
C ASP A 150 14.40 -1.47 8.43
N LEU A 151 13.21 -1.29 9.01
CA LEU A 151 11.99 -2.04 8.68
C LEU A 151 11.41 -1.64 7.30
N GLN A 152 11.91 -0.56 6.71
CA GLN A 152 11.46 -0.04 5.42
C GLN A 152 12.64 -0.03 4.43
N PRO A 153 13.00 -1.20 3.87
CA PRO A 153 14.09 -1.25 2.90
C PRO A 153 13.79 -0.37 1.70
N ALA A 154 14.82 0.24 1.15
CA ALA A 154 14.72 0.98 -0.09
C ALA A 154 14.31 0.03 -1.23
N LEU A 155 13.22 0.32 -1.90
CA LEU A 155 12.66 -0.47 -3.03
C LEU A 155 12.28 0.43 -4.21
N GLY A 156 12.54 1.73 -4.12
CA GLY A 156 12.17 2.72 -5.11
C GLY A 156 13.34 3.62 -5.52
N LEU A 157 13.02 4.85 -5.93
CA LEU A 157 14.04 5.84 -6.29
C LEU A 157 14.92 6.26 -5.11
N ASP A 158 14.52 5.97 -3.88
CA ASP A 158 15.33 6.14 -2.67
C ASP A 158 16.63 5.31 -2.68
N LEU A 159 16.72 4.26 -3.49
CA LEU A 159 17.98 3.54 -3.76
C LEU A 159 19.06 4.44 -4.40
N LEU A 160 18.65 5.45 -5.17
CA LEU A 160 19.56 6.36 -5.87
C LEU A 160 20.04 7.52 -4.97
N ALA A 161 19.28 7.80 -3.88
CA ALA A 161 19.57 8.90 -2.97
C ALA A 161 19.20 8.51 -1.51
N PRO A 162 19.91 7.53 -0.91
CA PRO A 162 19.53 6.92 0.37
C PRO A 162 19.60 7.91 1.55
N GLU A 163 20.40 8.94 1.46
CA GLU A 163 20.56 9.96 2.51
C GLU A 163 19.43 11.02 2.49
N THR A 164 18.57 11.01 1.47
CA THR A 164 17.51 12.01 1.32
C THR A 164 16.38 11.74 2.30
N LYS A 165 16.10 12.70 3.18
CA LYS A 165 15.07 12.64 4.22
C LYS A 165 13.92 13.60 3.93
N GLY A 166 12.96 13.62 4.84
CA GLY A 166 11.83 14.54 4.77
C GLY A 166 10.92 14.28 3.56
N PHE A 167 10.32 15.34 3.05
CA PHE A 167 9.33 15.25 1.97
C PHE A 167 9.91 14.60 0.70
N VAL A 168 11.09 15.03 0.26
CA VAL A 168 11.75 14.49 -0.94
C VAL A 168 12.06 13.00 -0.77
N GLY A 169 12.61 12.59 0.38
CA GLY A 169 12.85 11.18 0.69
C GLY A 169 11.57 10.35 0.65
N GLY A 170 10.45 10.90 1.17
CA GLY A 170 9.14 10.25 1.09
C GLY A 170 8.66 10.08 -0.35
N VAL A 171 8.83 11.10 -1.19
CA VAL A 171 8.50 11.00 -2.63
C VAL A 171 9.34 9.94 -3.31
N LEU A 172 10.67 9.91 -3.08
CA LEU A 172 11.57 8.92 -3.69
C LEU A 172 11.17 7.48 -3.28
N LYS A 173 10.82 7.24 -2.02
CA LYS A 173 10.31 5.94 -1.56
C LYS A 173 8.97 5.56 -2.19
N GLY A 174 8.07 6.53 -2.36
CA GLY A 174 6.76 6.31 -2.94
C GLY A 174 6.80 5.99 -4.44
N VAL A 175 7.84 6.45 -5.16
CA VAL A 175 8.06 6.11 -6.57
C VAL A 175 8.86 4.81 -6.64
N ASN A 176 8.17 3.69 -6.60
CA ASN A 176 8.75 2.34 -6.64
C ASN A 176 8.04 1.48 -7.71
N PRO A 177 8.66 0.39 -8.17
CA PRO A 177 8.13 -0.43 -9.28
C PRO A 177 6.77 -1.05 -8.96
N PHE A 178 6.49 -1.36 -7.71
CA PHE A 178 5.22 -1.95 -7.29
C PHE A 178 4.08 -0.92 -7.36
N ALA A 179 4.32 0.31 -6.91
CA ALA A 179 3.36 1.40 -7.01
C ALA A 179 3.09 1.73 -8.48
N ILE A 180 4.14 1.85 -9.30
CA ILE A 180 4.00 2.10 -10.75
C ILE A 180 3.17 0.99 -11.41
N ALA A 181 3.47 -0.27 -11.12
CA ALA A 181 2.71 -1.41 -11.65
C ALA A 181 1.24 -1.39 -11.21
N GLY A 182 0.97 -1.05 -9.94
CA GLY A 182 -0.40 -0.96 -9.42
C GLY A 182 -1.21 0.13 -10.11
N TYR A 183 -0.63 1.31 -10.30
CA TYR A 183 -1.31 2.38 -11.03
C TYR A 183 -1.40 2.10 -12.53
N TRP A 184 -0.43 1.41 -13.12
CA TRP A 184 -0.56 0.92 -14.50
C TRP A 184 -1.75 -0.04 -14.65
N LEU A 185 -1.90 -1.01 -13.73
CA LEU A 185 -3.08 -1.89 -13.68
C LEU A 185 -4.37 -1.09 -13.51
N THR A 186 -4.37 -0.09 -12.63
CA THR A 186 -5.53 0.80 -12.44
C THR A 186 -5.89 1.50 -13.74
N GLY A 187 -4.91 2.01 -14.50
CA GLY A 187 -5.12 2.65 -15.80
C GLY A 187 -5.73 1.70 -16.84
N VAL A 188 -5.23 0.45 -16.91
CA VAL A 188 -5.84 -0.60 -17.74
C VAL A 188 -7.27 -0.86 -17.30
N GLY A 189 -7.50 -1.03 -16.00
CA GLY A 189 -8.81 -1.31 -15.43
C GLY A 189 -9.82 -0.21 -15.71
N VAL A 190 -9.46 1.05 -15.47
CA VAL A 190 -10.33 2.22 -15.78
C VAL A 190 -10.66 2.27 -17.27
N SER A 191 -9.65 2.10 -18.14
CA SER A 191 -9.84 2.10 -19.59
C SER A 191 -10.83 1.02 -20.04
N VAL A 192 -10.67 -0.20 -19.56
CA VAL A 192 -11.49 -1.36 -19.95
C VAL A 192 -12.91 -1.24 -19.40
N THR A 193 -13.06 -0.96 -18.10
CA THR A 193 -14.37 -0.97 -17.42
C THR A 193 -15.26 0.22 -17.80
N HIS A 194 -14.66 1.35 -18.14
CA HIS A 194 -15.37 2.58 -18.50
C HIS A 194 -15.32 2.88 -20.01
N ARG A 195 -14.78 1.94 -20.82
CA ARG A 195 -14.67 2.05 -22.28
C ARG A 195 -13.98 3.35 -22.74
N LEU A 196 -12.97 3.78 -21.97
CA LEU A 196 -12.17 4.95 -22.30
C LEU A 196 -10.97 4.57 -23.16
N PRO A 197 -10.43 5.49 -23.97
CA PRO A 197 -9.15 5.30 -24.65
C PRO A 197 -8.05 4.93 -23.63
N ARG A 198 -7.15 4.03 -24.00
CA ARG A 198 -6.04 3.60 -23.10
C ARG A 198 -5.22 4.76 -22.57
N GLY A 199 -4.94 5.76 -23.44
CA GLY A 199 -4.22 6.96 -23.03
C GLY A 199 -4.94 7.74 -21.91
N THR A 200 -6.26 7.86 -22.00
CA THR A 200 -7.09 8.50 -20.96
C THR A 200 -7.04 7.70 -19.65
N GLY A 201 -7.16 6.38 -19.71
CA GLY A 201 -7.04 5.52 -18.52
C GLY A 201 -5.69 5.66 -17.84
N TYR A 202 -4.59 5.70 -18.59
CA TYR A 202 -3.25 5.91 -18.04
C TYR A 202 -3.06 7.34 -17.49
N ALA A 203 -3.64 8.37 -18.12
CA ALA A 203 -3.60 9.74 -17.59
C ALA A 203 -4.34 9.84 -16.25
N ILE A 204 -5.52 9.23 -16.13
CA ILE A 204 -6.28 9.14 -14.87
C ILE A 204 -5.44 8.44 -13.79
N ALA A 205 -4.83 7.31 -14.10
CA ALA A 205 -4.00 6.56 -13.16
C ALA A 205 -2.77 7.36 -12.73
N ALA A 206 -2.07 8.01 -13.66
CA ALA A 206 -0.90 8.83 -13.37
C ALA A 206 -1.26 10.05 -12.48
N ALA A 207 -2.35 10.75 -12.80
CA ALA A 207 -2.85 11.85 -11.96
C ALA A 207 -3.23 11.35 -10.55
N SER A 208 -3.93 10.22 -10.46
CA SER A 208 -4.28 9.60 -9.18
C SER A 208 -3.05 9.18 -8.39
N PHE A 209 -2.02 8.63 -9.04
CA PHE A 209 -0.75 8.30 -8.41
C PHE A 209 -0.10 9.52 -7.77
N VAL A 210 0.02 10.62 -8.53
CA VAL A 210 0.63 11.86 -8.01
C VAL A 210 -0.15 12.39 -6.80
N VAL A 211 -1.48 12.44 -6.87
CA VAL A 211 -2.31 12.90 -5.75
C VAL A 211 -2.11 12.00 -4.52
N MET A 212 -2.19 10.69 -4.68
CA MET A 212 -2.04 9.75 -3.56
C MET A 212 -0.62 9.75 -2.99
N LEU A 213 0.41 9.92 -3.82
CA LEU A 213 1.79 10.08 -3.41
C LEU A 213 1.96 11.32 -2.52
N LEU A 214 1.45 12.47 -2.97
CA LEU A 214 1.53 13.72 -2.22
C LEU A 214 0.74 13.64 -0.90
N VAL A 215 -0.46 13.07 -0.92
CA VAL A 215 -1.27 12.84 0.29
C VAL A 215 -0.51 11.92 1.27
N GLY A 216 0.02 10.80 0.79
CA GLY A 216 0.74 9.83 1.63
C GLY A 216 1.99 10.43 2.28
N VAL A 217 2.80 11.15 1.50
CA VAL A 217 4.01 11.83 2.02
C VAL A 217 3.64 12.92 3.02
N SER A 218 2.62 13.74 2.72
CA SER A 218 2.16 14.80 3.61
C SER A 218 1.67 14.24 4.95
N LEU A 219 0.88 13.17 4.94
CA LEU A 219 0.42 12.48 6.15
C LEU A 219 1.58 11.86 6.96
N ALA A 220 2.59 11.33 6.27
CA ALA A 220 3.78 10.80 6.92
C ALA A 220 4.57 11.89 7.65
N MET A 221 4.63 13.11 7.11
CA MET A 221 5.30 14.25 7.73
C MET A 221 4.60 14.81 8.97
N LEU A 222 3.31 14.50 9.16
CA LEU A 222 2.56 14.87 10.36
C LEU A 222 2.86 13.97 11.56
N ARG A 223 3.58 12.85 11.37
CA ARG A 223 3.97 11.96 12.46
C ARG A 223 5.08 12.60 13.30
N PRO A 224 4.98 12.58 14.65
CA PRO A 224 6.04 13.06 15.52
C PRO A 224 7.35 12.29 15.26
N GLY A 225 8.45 13.01 14.97
CA GLY A 225 9.76 12.41 14.67
C GLY A 225 10.08 12.20 13.17
N ALA A 226 9.23 12.67 12.26
CA ALA A 226 9.45 12.58 10.80
C ALA A 226 10.31 13.74 10.21
N ARG A 227 10.88 14.61 11.08
CA ARG A 227 11.75 15.74 10.68
C ARG A 227 13.21 15.38 10.72
#